data_3c776286bac39b37276da286bb7fb4d8
#
_entry.id   3c776286bac39b37276da286bb7fb4d8
#
_cell.length_a   1.000
_cell.length_b   1.000
_cell.length_c   1.000
_cell.angle_alpha   90.00
_cell.angle_beta   90.00
_cell.angle_gamma   90.00
#
_symmetry.space_group_name_H-M   'P 1'
#
loop_
_entity.id
_entity.type
_entity.pdbx_description
1 polymer ?
#
loop_
_entity_poly.entity_id
_entity_poly.type
_entity_poly.pdbx_seq_one_letter_code
_entity_poly.pdbx_strand_id
1 'polypeptide(L)'
;MAKRNDRPTLATVAERAGVSIKTASRVLNGEKHVAASTAEKVEAAAEELGFRLNSTARRLRAGGRSPYIGVVLSDAGDAFQARAFAAVEAELAALDLRPVVTVVGDDPDREEAFLDECLANDLTGIIVIRAHPEAAETYARAASAPGIRIVTLDPAVGGPGISVFAGDDHEAGRLAAEQLLAHGHMALGVIGDHSPSLITTRRLQGIRDAIAGRRGVGWRAYMREDAHDEASAKNVVAAWLGSRSAPSALITLSATVTQGAIDACRRLGEWPALVGIDDFPTAELLDVTVVDRNVESLAAEAVRRLRSGAEPTDSGGGKGRLGEGGNPHPSETTGRERVDDGVPEFDNALCVIARGSGEEPPDNR
;
A
#
# COMPACT_ATOMS: atom_id res chain seq x y z
N MET A 1 -18.34 42.80 12.55
CA MET A 1 -19.33 42.11 11.69
C MET A 1 -18.58 41.37 10.58
N ALA A 2 -18.40 40.07 10.69
CA ALA A 2 -17.76 39.26 9.67
C ALA A 2 -18.68 39.12 8.46
N LYS A 3 -18.22 39.50 7.26
CA LYS A 3 -18.93 39.27 6.00
C LYS A 3 -19.14 37.79 5.85
N ARG A 4 -20.38 37.31 5.94
CA ARG A 4 -20.79 35.98 5.49
C ARG A 4 -20.33 35.87 4.04
N ASN A 5 -19.49 34.90 3.79
CA ASN A 5 -19.03 34.57 2.43
C ASN A 5 -20.21 33.86 1.75
N ASP A 6 -21.15 34.62 1.20
CA ASP A 6 -22.33 34.07 0.52
C ASP A 6 -21.89 33.48 -0.82
N ARG A 7 -21.47 32.21 -0.77
CA ARG A 7 -21.31 31.46 -2.02
C ARG A 7 -22.64 31.43 -2.75
N PRO A 8 -22.67 31.74 -4.06
CA PRO A 8 -23.90 31.74 -4.81
C PRO A 8 -24.54 30.33 -4.71
N THR A 9 -25.85 30.32 -4.56
CA THR A 9 -26.67 29.12 -4.42
C THR A 9 -27.52 28.92 -5.67
N LEU A 10 -28.07 27.71 -5.85
CA LEU A 10 -29.03 27.48 -6.94
C LEU A 10 -30.24 28.43 -6.86
N ALA A 11 -30.63 28.83 -5.66
CA ALA A 11 -31.71 29.78 -5.45
C ALA A 11 -31.34 31.20 -5.98
N THR A 12 -30.12 31.68 -5.73
CA THR A 12 -29.64 32.94 -6.25
C THR A 12 -29.48 32.96 -7.77
N VAL A 13 -29.10 31.81 -8.38
CA VAL A 13 -29.09 31.68 -9.85
C VAL A 13 -30.50 31.72 -10.42
N ALA A 14 -31.46 31.01 -9.81
CA ALA A 14 -32.83 31.00 -10.24
C ALA A 14 -33.48 32.39 -10.17
N GLU A 15 -33.25 33.14 -9.08
CA GLU A 15 -33.68 34.51 -8.90
C GLU A 15 -33.09 35.44 -9.96
N ARG A 16 -31.76 35.35 -10.20
CA ARG A 16 -31.05 36.17 -11.21
C ARG A 16 -31.51 35.90 -12.63
N ALA A 17 -31.83 34.64 -12.95
CA ALA A 17 -32.36 34.21 -14.25
C ALA A 17 -33.86 34.45 -14.43
N GLY A 18 -34.60 34.84 -13.36
CA GLY A 18 -36.03 35.01 -13.38
C GLY A 18 -36.85 33.72 -13.60
N VAL A 19 -36.35 32.61 -13.07
CA VAL A 19 -36.97 31.28 -13.22
C VAL A 19 -37.18 30.61 -11.87
N SER A 20 -37.96 29.49 -11.85
CA SER A 20 -38.05 28.70 -10.64
C SER A 20 -36.77 27.93 -10.34
N ILE A 21 -36.48 27.64 -9.05
CA ILE A 21 -35.35 26.82 -8.64
C ILE A 21 -35.34 25.46 -9.37
N LYS A 22 -36.52 24.87 -9.60
CA LYS A 22 -36.68 23.61 -10.35
C LYS A 22 -36.25 23.78 -11.81
N THR A 23 -36.56 24.91 -12.44
CA THR A 23 -36.17 25.19 -13.83
C THR A 23 -34.65 25.43 -13.91
N ALA A 24 -34.08 26.21 -13.01
CA ALA A 24 -32.65 26.42 -12.94
C ALA A 24 -31.88 25.09 -12.72
N SER A 25 -32.38 24.25 -11.83
CA SER A 25 -31.83 22.90 -11.60
C SER A 25 -31.85 22.05 -12.85
N ARG A 26 -32.95 22.04 -13.61
CA ARG A 26 -33.07 21.23 -14.85
C ARG A 26 -32.11 21.69 -15.92
N VAL A 27 -31.98 22.99 -16.12
CA VAL A 27 -31.00 23.57 -17.08
C VAL A 27 -29.59 23.16 -16.70
N LEU A 28 -29.17 23.45 -15.48
CA LEU A 28 -27.81 23.18 -15.02
C LEU A 28 -27.48 21.69 -14.94
N ASN A 29 -28.48 20.82 -14.86
CA ASN A 29 -28.30 19.37 -14.98
C ASN A 29 -28.30 18.84 -16.42
N GLY A 30 -28.51 19.70 -17.42
CA GLY A 30 -28.54 19.28 -18.83
C GLY A 30 -29.78 18.46 -19.19
N GLU A 31 -30.90 18.59 -18.43
CA GLU A 31 -32.13 17.86 -18.73
C GLU A 31 -32.77 18.31 -20.04
N LYS A 32 -33.20 17.37 -20.88
CA LYS A 32 -33.92 17.63 -22.12
C LYS A 32 -35.29 18.22 -21.77
N HIS A 33 -35.83 19.09 -22.65
CA HIS A 33 -37.16 19.74 -22.54
C HIS A 33 -37.19 21.07 -21.75
N VAL A 34 -36.11 21.85 -21.75
CA VAL A 34 -36.14 23.26 -21.40
C VAL A 34 -35.95 24.08 -22.67
N ALA A 35 -36.71 25.16 -22.81
CA ALA A 35 -36.58 26.06 -23.97
C ALA A 35 -35.18 26.68 -24.01
N ALA A 36 -34.57 26.76 -25.22
CA ALA A 36 -33.21 27.22 -25.40
C ALA A 36 -32.99 28.62 -24.79
N SER A 37 -33.94 29.56 -24.97
CA SER A 37 -33.87 30.90 -24.40
C SER A 37 -33.90 30.90 -22.86
N THR A 38 -34.46 29.92 -22.23
CA THR A 38 -34.47 29.76 -20.77
C THR A 38 -33.14 29.17 -20.31
N ALA A 39 -32.57 28.23 -21.06
CA ALA A 39 -31.26 27.65 -20.77
C ALA A 39 -30.19 28.72 -20.83
N GLU A 40 -30.14 29.52 -21.88
CA GLU A 40 -29.20 30.64 -22.03
C GLU A 40 -29.25 31.63 -20.86
N LYS A 41 -30.45 31.98 -20.38
CA LYS A 41 -30.62 32.90 -19.24
C LYS A 41 -30.06 32.30 -17.94
N VAL A 42 -30.27 31.03 -17.70
CA VAL A 42 -29.80 30.35 -16.49
C VAL A 42 -28.28 30.18 -16.53
N GLU A 43 -27.74 29.79 -17.68
CA GLU A 43 -26.30 29.63 -17.89
C GLU A 43 -25.56 30.97 -17.73
N ALA A 44 -26.07 32.04 -18.34
CA ALA A 44 -25.51 33.39 -18.17
C ALA A 44 -25.55 33.86 -16.70
N ALA A 45 -26.67 33.62 -16.01
CA ALA A 45 -26.77 33.96 -14.59
C ALA A 45 -25.82 33.15 -13.71
N ALA A 46 -25.61 31.87 -14.02
CA ALA A 46 -24.67 31.01 -13.30
C ALA A 46 -23.22 31.49 -13.51
N GLU A 47 -22.87 31.85 -14.75
CA GLU A 47 -21.54 32.38 -15.08
C GLU A 47 -21.29 33.73 -14.40
N GLU A 48 -22.23 34.64 -14.48
CA GLU A 48 -22.15 35.99 -13.85
C GLU A 48 -21.93 35.88 -12.33
N LEU A 49 -22.64 34.97 -11.69
CA LEU A 49 -22.53 34.73 -10.24
C LEU A 49 -21.35 33.85 -9.85
N GLY A 50 -20.62 33.28 -10.80
CA GLY A 50 -19.58 32.30 -10.52
C GLY A 50 -20.11 31.00 -9.87
N PHE A 51 -21.40 30.71 -10.09
CA PHE A 51 -22.03 29.50 -9.54
C PHE A 51 -21.54 28.25 -10.24
N ARG A 52 -21.06 27.29 -9.44
CA ARG A 52 -20.74 25.97 -9.94
C ARG A 52 -21.65 24.93 -9.27
N LEU A 53 -22.26 24.12 -10.11
CA LEU A 53 -23.10 23.02 -9.59
C LEU A 53 -22.23 22.07 -8.76
N ASN A 54 -22.66 21.80 -7.55
CA ASN A 54 -22.02 20.77 -6.75
C ASN A 54 -22.34 19.39 -7.35
N SER A 55 -21.38 18.83 -8.12
CA SER A 55 -21.52 17.56 -8.80
C SER A 55 -21.73 16.40 -7.81
N THR A 56 -21.14 16.49 -6.62
CA THR A 56 -21.31 15.51 -5.54
C THR A 56 -22.73 15.52 -5.01
N ALA A 57 -23.29 16.71 -4.69
CA ALA A 57 -24.67 16.83 -4.25
C ALA A 57 -25.67 16.42 -5.34
N ARG A 58 -25.31 16.54 -6.62
CA ARG A 58 -26.12 16.04 -7.74
C ARG A 58 -26.12 14.52 -7.80
N ARG A 59 -24.95 13.89 -7.71
CA ARG A 59 -24.82 12.42 -7.71
C ARG A 59 -25.60 11.80 -6.55
N LEU A 60 -25.42 12.31 -5.34
CA LEU A 60 -26.13 11.85 -4.14
C LEU A 60 -27.65 11.97 -4.29
N ARG A 61 -28.17 13.09 -4.82
CA ARG A 61 -29.62 13.24 -5.08
C ARG A 61 -30.18 12.30 -6.15
N ALA A 62 -29.35 11.89 -7.10
CA ALA A 62 -29.69 10.88 -8.11
C ALA A 62 -29.55 9.44 -7.59
N GLY A 63 -29.32 9.22 -6.30
CA GLY A 63 -29.07 7.90 -5.72
C GLY A 63 -27.69 7.33 -6.02
N GLY A 64 -26.78 8.16 -6.55
CA GLY A 64 -25.39 7.79 -6.83
C GLY A 64 -24.51 7.86 -5.59
N ARG A 65 -23.47 7.05 -5.57
CA ARG A 65 -22.46 7.06 -4.50
C ARG A 65 -21.51 8.24 -4.62
N SER A 66 -20.84 8.59 -3.51
CA SER A 66 -19.74 9.56 -3.48
C SER A 66 -18.66 9.17 -4.51
N PRO A 67 -18.12 10.11 -5.29
CA PRO A 67 -16.99 9.83 -6.18
C PRO A 67 -15.65 9.81 -5.42
N TYR A 68 -15.67 9.99 -4.14
CA TYR A 68 -14.47 10.09 -3.32
C TYR A 68 -14.16 8.79 -2.62
N ILE A 69 -12.86 8.45 -2.61
CA ILE A 69 -12.27 7.29 -1.95
C ILE A 69 -11.23 7.79 -0.96
N GLY A 70 -11.34 7.38 0.29
CA GLY A 70 -10.30 7.64 1.28
C GLY A 70 -9.03 6.85 0.96
N VAL A 71 -7.85 7.47 1.07
CA VAL A 71 -6.58 6.77 0.93
C VAL A 71 -5.69 7.11 2.12
N VAL A 72 -5.19 6.08 2.78
CA VAL A 72 -4.36 6.19 3.99
C VAL A 72 -2.92 5.80 3.69
N LEU A 73 -2.00 6.68 4.04
CA LEU A 73 -0.55 6.52 3.98
C LEU A 73 0.03 6.79 5.36
N SER A 74 1.07 6.06 5.77
CA SER A 74 1.84 6.45 6.97
C SER A 74 2.92 7.49 6.63
N ASP A 75 3.56 7.37 5.45
CA ASP A 75 4.62 8.28 5.01
C ASP A 75 4.55 8.51 3.49
N ALA A 76 4.33 9.75 3.09
CA ALA A 76 4.33 10.14 1.67
C ALA A 76 5.74 10.21 1.05
N GLY A 77 6.80 10.21 1.85
CA GLY A 77 8.19 10.14 1.41
C GLY A 77 8.69 8.72 1.16
N ASP A 78 7.99 7.71 1.68
CA ASP A 78 8.33 6.31 1.44
C ASP A 78 8.08 5.92 -0.02
N ALA A 79 9.10 5.39 -0.69
CA ALA A 79 9.06 5.11 -2.12
C ALA A 79 7.99 4.08 -2.50
N PHE A 80 7.78 3.05 -1.69
CA PHE A 80 6.73 2.06 -1.93
C PHE A 80 5.34 2.68 -1.81
N GLN A 81 5.09 3.44 -0.74
CA GLN A 81 3.80 4.08 -0.53
C GLN A 81 3.49 5.13 -1.60
N ALA A 82 4.50 5.89 -2.04
CA ALA A 82 4.35 6.86 -3.12
C ALA A 82 4.02 6.18 -4.45
N ARG A 83 4.68 5.08 -4.82
CA ARG A 83 4.37 4.27 -6.01
C ARG A 83 2.98 3.65 -5.91
N ALA A 84 2.64 3.08 -4.75
CA ALA A 84 1.32 2.49 -4.51
C ALA A 84 0.21 3.54 -4.66
N PHE A 85 0.41 4.73 -4.10
CA PHE A 85 -0.55 5.81 -4.23
C PHE A 85 -0.70 6.28 -5.68
N ALA A 86 0.39 6.44 -6.42
CA ALA A 86 0.34 6.83 -7.83
C ALA A 86 -0.43 5.80 -8.68
N ALA A 87 -0.21 4.51 -8.42
CA ALA A 87 -0.93 3.43 -9.09
C ALA A 87 -2.43 3.42 -8.73
N VAL A 88 -2.76 3.57 -7.45
CA VAL A 88 -4.15 3.70 -6.96
C VAL A 88 -4.84 4.91 -7.60
N GLU A 89 -4.17 6.06 -7.65
CA GLU A 89 -4.72 7.28 -8.25
C GLU A 89 -5.04 7.08 -9.73
N ALA A 90 -4.13 6.49 -10.49
CA ALA A 90 -4.33 6.21 -11.92
C ALA A 90 -5.54 5.30 -12.16
N GLU A 91 -5.68 4.23 -11.38
CA GLU A 91 -6.83 3.31 -11.44
C GLU A 91 -8.15 3.99 -11.05
N LEU A 92 -8.14 4.84 -10.00
CA LEU A 92 -9.31 5.61 -9.59
C LEU A 92 -9.70 6.65 -10.65
N ALA A 93 -8.73 7.34 -11.24
CA ALA A 93 -8.97 8.34 -12.28
C ALA A 93 -9.63 7.73 -13.53
N ALA A 94 -9.23 6.51 -13.93
CA ALA A 94 -9.84 5.76 -15.02
C ALA A 94 -11.34 5.45 -14.78
N LEU A 95 -11.79 5.55 -13.54
CA LEU A 95 -13.16 5.27 -13.09
C LEU A 95 -13.95 6.53 -12.72
N ASP A 96 -13.44 7.73 -13.00
CA ASP A 96 -14.00 9.00 -12.53
C ASP A 96 -14.12 9.10 -10.99
N LEU A 97 -13.31 8.35 -10.25
CA LEU A 97 -13.19 8.45 -8.80
C LEU A 97 -12.03 9.39 -8.44
N ARG A 98 -12.05 9.91 -7.22
CA ARG A 98 -11.06 10.86 -6.73
C ARG A 98 -10.57 10.44 -5.35
N PRO A 99 -9.25 10.35 -5.12
CA PRO A 99 -8.73 10.09 -3.78
C PRO A 99 -8.88 11.31 -2.87
N VAL A 100 -9.21 11.06 -1.60
CA VAL A 100 -9.04 11.96 -0.47
C VAL A 100 -7.98 11.33 0.41
N VAL A 101 -6.82 11.99 0.51
CA VAL A 101 -5.61 11.38 1.07
C VAL A 101 -5.34 11.91 2.46
N THR A 102 -4.97 11.03 3.37
CA THR A 102 -4.34 11.40 4.64
C THR A 102 -2.97 10.75 4.75
N VAL A 103 -2.03 11.46 5.38
CA VAL A 103 -0.73 10.94 5.79
C VAL A 103 -0.71 10.96 7.31
N VAL A 104 -0.79 9.78 7.92
CA VAL A 104 -1.03 9.66 9.36
C VAL A 104 0.25 9.75 10.20
N GLY A 105 1.41 9.42 9.62
CA GLY A 105 2.66 9.35 10.38
C GLY A 105 2.58 8.28 11.47
N ASP A 106 3.08 8.65 12.65
CA ASP A 106 3.03 7.81 13.86
C ASP A 106 1.87 8.21 14.79
N ASP A 107 0.76 8.73 14.23
CA ASP A 107 -0.36 9.28 14.98
C ASP A 107 -1.65 8.46 14.72
N PRO A 108 -2.01 7.52 15.60
CA PRO A 108 -3.22 6.70 15.46
C PRO A 108 -4.51 7.52 15.62
N ASP A 109 -4.50 8.60 16.39
CA ASP A 109 -5.67 9.46 16.56
C ASP A 109 -6.03 10.20 15.27
N ARG A 110 -5.00 10.58 14.50
CA ARG A 110 -5.17 11.18 13.18
C ARG A 110 -5.79 10.22 12.18
N GLU A 111 -5.42 8.95 12.25
CA GLU A 111 -5.97 7.89 11.42
C GLU A 111 -7.44 7.64 11.76
N GLU A 112 -7.78 7.54 13.06
CA GLU A 112 -9.16 7.40 13.53
C GLU A 112 -10.04 8.59 13.08
N ALA A 113 -9.57 9.81 13.29
CA ALA A 113 -10.30 11.02 12.87
C ALA A 113 -10.58 11.04 11.36
N PHE A 114 -9.63 10.60 10.54
CA PHE A 114 -9.84 10.49 9.10
C PHE A 114 -10.88 9.43 8.72
N LEU A 115 -10.87 8.28 9.38
CA LEU A 115 -11.87 7.23 9.15
C LEU A 115 -13.27 7.73 9.51
N ASP A 116 -13.42 8.43 10.64
CA ASP A 116 -14.69 9.03 11.06
C ASP A 116 -15.15 10.09 10.04
N GLU A 117 -14.24 10.90 9.50
CA GLU A 117 -14.54 11.85 8.43
C GLU A 117 -15.00 11.16 7.15
N CYS A 118 -14.37 10.05 6.76
CA CYS A 118 -14.78 9.26 5.60
C CYS A 118 -16.22 8.72 5.76
N LEU A 119 -16.55 8.23 6.96
CA LEU A 119 -17.88 7.75 7.29
C LEU A 119 -18.92 8.89 7.29
N ALA A 120 -18.60 10.01 7.93
CA ALA A 120 -19.49 11.17 8.02
C ALA A 120 -19.79 11.83 6.67
N ASN A 121 -18.89 11.70 5.70
CA ASN A 121 -19.04 12.25 4.34
C ASN A 121 -19.51 11.21 3.30
N ASP A 122 -20.01 10.06 3.72
CA ASP A 122 -20.52 8.98 2.87
C ASP A 122 -19.53 8.59 1.76
N LEU A 123 -18.22 8.49 2.06
CA LEU A 123 -17.25 8.02 1.09
C LEU A 123 -17.59 6.57 0.70
N THR A 124 -17.38 6.24 -0.57
CA THR A 124 -17.75 4.92 -1.11
C THR A 124 -16.85 3.82 -0.60
N GLY A 125 -15.60 4.16 -0.22
CA GLY A 125 -14.64 3.20 0.30
C GLY A 125 -13.34 3.83 0.74
N ILE A 126 -12.48 3.00 1.32
CA ILE A 126 -11.17 3.37 1.82
C ILE A 126 -10.15 2.38 1.29
N ILE A 127 -9.02 2.87 0.80
CA ILE A 127 -7.82 2.09 0.47
C ILE A 127 -6.73 2.44 1.47
N VAL A 128 -6.22 1.42 2.15
CA VAL A 128 -5.15 1.55 3.13
C VAL A 128 -3.87 1.04 2.50
N ILE A 129 -2.91 1.92 2.25
CA ILE A 129 -1.61 1.52 1.71
C ILE A 129 -0.70 1.11 2.87
N ARG A 130 -0.71 1.89 3.94
CA ARG A 130 -0.03 1.58 5.19
C ARG A 130 -0.81 2.21 6.34
N ALA A 131 -1.06 1.41 7.38
CA ALA A 131 -1.73 1.83 8.61
C ALA A 131 -0.74 1.97 9.78
N HIS A 132 -1.18 2.67 10.82
CA HIS A 132 -0.53 2.59 12.11
C HIS A 132 -0.71 1.18 12.71
N PRO A 133 0.30 0.57 13.33
CA PRO A 133 0.19 -0.81 13.88
C PRO A 133 -0.96 -1.02 14.86
N GLU A 134 -1.36 0.03 15.58
CA GLU A 134 -2.45 -0.02 16.57
C GLU A 134 -3.85 0.27 15.99
N ALA A 135 -3.96 0.59 14.70
CA ALA A 135 -5.22 1.01 14.08
C ALA A 135 -6.15 -0.16 13.68
N ALA A 136 -5.75 -1.41 13.86
CA ALA A 136 -6.52 -2.58 13.38
C ALA A 136 -7.96 -2.61 13.91
N GLU A 137 -8.20 -2.28 15.19
CA GLU A 137 -9.55 -2.23 15.78
C GLU A 137 -10.40 -1.10 15.19
N THR A 138 -9.78 0.04 14.89
CA THR A 138 -10.44 1.19 14.26
C THR A 138 -10.93 0.84 12.86
N TYR A 139 -10.13 0.12 12.07
CA TYR A 139 -10.56 -0.39 10.76
C TYR A 139 -11.66 -1.44 10.88
N ALA A 140 -11.59 -2.36 11.83
CA ALA A 140 -12.64 -3.35 12.05
C ALA A 140 -13.99 -2.68 12.41
N ARG A 141 -13.94 -1.62 13.23
CA ARG A 141 -15.12 -0.79 13.55
C ARG A 141 -15.67 -0.10 12.29
N ALA A 142 -14.81 0.55 11.52
CA ALA A 142 -15.19 1.23 10.28
C ALA A 142 -15.78 0.26 9.24
N ALA A 143 -15.20 -0.94 9.09
CA ALA A 143 -15.68 -1.98 8.19
C ALA A 143 -17.07 -2.52 8.55
N SER A 144 -17.48 -2.36 9.82
CA SER A 144 -18.83 -2.75 10.28
C SER A 144 -19.90 -1.73 9.91
N ALA A 145 -19.51 -0.52 9.47
CA ALA A 145 -20.45 0.51 9.06
C ALA A 145 -21.08 0.17 7.68
N PRO A 146 -22.42 0.33 7.53
CA PRO A 146 -23.07 0.01 6.27
C PRO A 146 -22.62 0.96 5.15
N GLY A 147 -22.33 0.40 3.98
CA GLY A 147 -22.09 1.17 2.76
C GLY A 147 -20.63 1.52 2.47
N ILE A 148 -19.72 1.42 3.45
CA ILE A 148 -18.29 1.63 3.22
C ILE A 148 -17.58 0.29 2.90
N ARG A 149 -16.55 0.35 2.08
CA ARG A 149 -15.70 -0.80 1.76
C ARG A 149 -14.26 -0.45 2.10
N ILE A 150 -13.57 -1.36 2.76
CA ILE A 150 -12.17 -1.19 3.10
C ILE A 150 -11.34 -2.23 2.36
N VAL A 151 -10.34 -1.75 1.67
CA VAL A 151 -9.33 -2.55 0.98
C VAL A 151 -7.96 -2.12 1.48
N THR A 152 -7.09 -3.07 1.77
CA THR A 152 -5.76 -2.76 2.29
C THR A 152 -4.65 -3.47 1.52
N LEU A 153 -3.53 -2.78 1.37
CA LEU A 153 -2.23 -3.33 0.96
C LEU A 153 -1.35 -3.66 2.17
N ASP A 154 -1.80 -3.31 3.38
CA ASP A 154 -1.11 -3.61 4.64
C ASP A 154 -1.70 -4.86 5.29
N PRO A 155 -0.94 -5.97 5.40
CA PRO A 155 -1.44 -7.20 6.00
C PRO A 155 -1.72 -7.09 7.51
N ALA A 156 -1.25 -6.02 8.18
CA ALA A 156 -1.56 -5.76 9.57
C ALA A 156 -3.02 -5.33 9.79
N VAL A 157 -3.67 -4.82 8.74
CA VAL A 157 -5.07 -4.43 8.76
C VAL A 157 -5.90 -5.51 8.07
N GLY A 158 -6.47 -6.41 8.85
CA GLY A 158 -7.31 -7.49 8.34
C GLY A 158 -8.54 -7.71 9.20
N GLY A 159 -9.48 -8.50 8.71
CA GLY A 159 -10.67 -8.89 9.46
C GLY A 159 -11.94 -8.91 8.63
N PRO A 160 -13.09 -9.24 9.25
CA PRO A 160 -14.38 -9.28 8.56
C PRO A 160 -14.71 -7.95 7.89
N GLY A 161 -15.09 -7.98 6.62
CA GLY A 161 -15.43 -6.78 5.83
C GLY A 161 -14.23 -6.02 5.25
N ILE A 162 -12.99 -6.46 5.51
CA ILE A 162 -11.76 -5.88 4.97
C ILE A 162 -11.17 -6.83 3.93
N SER A 163 -10.87 -6.32 2.74
CA SER A 163 -10.20 -7.11 1.70
C SER A 163 -8.70 -6.79 1.72
N VAL A 164 -7.86 -7.80 1.94
CA VAL A 164 -6.41 -7.67 2.02
C VAL A 164 -5.77 -8.09 0.69
N PHE A 165 -4.90 -7.24 0.14
CA PHE A 165 -4.08 -7.49 -1.05
C PHE A 165 -2.61 -7.21 -0.72
N ALA A 166 -2.03 -8.04 0.11
CA ALA A 166 -0.60 -7.96 0.43
C ALA A 166 0.21 -8.79 -0.57
N GLY A 167 1.41 -8.31 -0.89
CA GLY A 167 2.38 -9.12 -1.62
C GLY A 167 2.92 -10.27 -0.75
N ASP A 168 3.50 -11.29 -1.38
CA ASP A 168 4.19 -12.36 -0.66
C ASP A 168 5.52 -11.87 -0.08
N ASP A 169 5.46 -11.33 1.14
CA ASP A 169 6.63 -10.82 1.85
C ASP A 169 7.60 -11.94 2.26
N HIS A 170 7.12 -13.17 2.47
CA HIS A 170 7.98 -14.32 2.72
C HIS A 170 8.81 -14.65 1.47
N GLU A 171 8.15 -14.75 0.33
CA GLU A 171 8.81 -15.01 -0.95
C GLU A 171 9.77 -13.88 -1.32
N ALA A 172 9.41 -12.61 -1.05
CA ALA A 172 10.31 -11.48 -1.28
C ALA A 172 11.63 -11.62 -0.50
N GLY A 173 11.55 -11.96 0.78
CA GLY A 173 12.73 -12.24 1.60
C GLY A 173 13.55 -13.44 1.09
N ARG A 174 12.85 -14.51 0.67
CA ARG A 174 13.48 -15.71 0.13
C ARG A 174 14.26 -15.42 -1.15
N LEU A 175 13.65 -14.71 -2.10
CA LEU A 175 14.28 -14.34 -3.37
C LEU A 175 15.48 -13.42 -3.17
N ALA A 176 15.39 -12.43 -2.26
CA ALA A 176 16.51 -11.55 -1.95
C ALA A 176 17.73 -12.32 -1.43
N ALA A 177 17.51 -13.29 -0.54
CA ALA A 177 18.59 -14.12 -0.03
C ALA A 177 19.14 -15.07 -1.11
N GLU A 178 18.27 -15.71 -1.90
CA GLU A 178 18.71 -16.63 -2.95
C GLU A 178 19.53 -15.94 -4.03
N GLN A 179 19.20 -14.70 -4.39
CA GLN A 179 19.98 -13.90 -5.33
C GLN A 179 21.44 -13.78 -4.88
N LEU A 180 21.69 -13.42 -3.64
CA LEU A 180 23.05 -13.30 -3.10
C LEU A 180 23.75 -14.65 -2.93
N LEU A 181 23.02 -15.67 -2.47
CA LEU A 181 23.57 -17.01 -2.27
C LEU A 181 23.94 -17.69 -3.59
N ALA A 182 23.19 -17.41 -4.67
CA ALA A 182 23.51 -17.91 -6.02
C ALA A 182 24.83 -17.33 -6.55
N HIS A 183 25.20 -16.13 -6.12
CA HIS A 183 26.47 -15.48 -6.44
C HIS A 183 27.59 -15.76 -5.43
N GLY A 184 27.40 -16.72 -4.54
CA GLY A 184 28.45 -17.21 -3.63
C GLY A 184 28.68 -16.40 -2.36
N HIS A 185 27.82 -15.42 -2.06
CA HIS A 185 27.94 -14.66 -0.83
C HIS A 185 27.56 -15.49 0.39
N MET A 186 28.46 -15.58 1.37
CA MET A 186 28.29 -16.41 2.56
C MET A 186 28.19 -15.60 3.86
N ALA A 187 28.54 -14.32 3.84
CA ALA A 187 28.44 -13.42 4.98
C ALA A 187 27.42 -12.32 4.66
N LEU A 188 26.17 -12.51 5.12
CA LEU A 188 25.05 -11.65 4.79
C LEU A 188 24.70 -10.70 5.94
N GLY A 189 24.65 -9.40 5.68
CA GLY A 189 24.07 -8.40 6.56
C GLY A 189 22.59 -8.19 6.19
N VAL A 190 21.68 -8.34 7.13
CA VAL A 190 20.26 -8.10 6.91
C VAL A 190 19.84 -6.88 7.72
N ILE A 191 19.24 -5.89 7.06
CA ILE A 191 18.82 -4.64 7.67
C ILE A 191 17.35 -4.45 7.44
N GLY A 192 16.58 -4.28 8.49
CA GLY A 192 15.14 -4.08 8.43
C GLY A 192 14.61 -3.23 9.56
N ASP A 193 13.33 -3.00 9.52
CA ASP A 193 12.60 -2.27 10.53
C ASP A 193 12.60 -3.04 11.86
N HIS A 194 12.75 -2.30 12.93
CA HIS A 194 12.71 -2.82 14.31
C HIS A 194 11.28 -3.11 14.80
N SER A 195 10.29 -2.48 14.22
CA SER A 195 8.89 -2.69 14.61
C SER A 195 8.50 -4.14 14.35
N PRO A 196 7.76 -4.81 15.27
CA PRO A 196 7.22 -6.15 15.03
C PRO A 196 6.11 -6.10 13.95
N SER A 197 6.46 -5.61 12.75
CA SER A 197 5.53 -5.62 11.64
C SER A 197 5.43 -7.03 11.06
N LEU A 198 4.24 -7.42 10.66
CA LEU A 198 4.00 -8.72 10.01
C LEU A 198 4.83 -8.83 8.72
N ILE A 199 5.00 -7.73 7.99
CA ILE A 199 5.82 -7.62 6.78
C ILE A 199 7.27 -7.99 7.07
N THR A 200 7.90 -7.31 8.02
CA THR A 200 9.31 -7.57 8.41
C THR A 200 9.49 -9.00 8.89
N THR A 201 8.56 -9.50 9.71
CA THR A 201 8.60 -10.88 10.22
C THR A 201 8.56 -11.91 9.08
N ARG A 202 7.67 -11.73 8.09
CA ARG A 202 7.57 -12.61 6.93
C ARG A 202 8.81 -12.55 6.05
N ARG A 203 9.33 -11.36 5.75
CA ARG A 203 10.58 -11.19 4.98
C ARG A 203 11.76 -11.88 5.65
N LEU A 204 11.93 -11.69 6.97
CA LEU A 204 12.97 -12.38 7.73
C LEU A 204 12.79 -13.91 7.74
N GLN A 205 11.55 -14.40 7.80
CA GLN A 205 11.29 -15.83 7.72
C GLN A 205 11.70 -16.39 6.35
N GLY A 206 11.36 -15.72 5.26
CA GLY A 206 11.78 -16.10 3.91
C GLY A 206 13.32 -16.17 3.77
N ILE A 207 14.03 -15.16 4.30
CA ILE A 207 15.49 -15.17 4.35
C ILE A 207 16.01 -16.36 5.16
N ARG A 208 15.42 -16.65 6.34
CA ARG A 208 15.80 -17.80 7.16
C ARG A 208 15.64 -19.12 6.41
N ASP A 209 14.54 -19.27 5.69
CA ASP A 209 14.26 -20.50 4.94
C ASP A 209 15.22 -20.67 3.75
N ALA A 210 15.58 -19.60 3.06
CA ALA A 210 16.58 -19.64 2.00
C ALA A 210 17.98 -20.06 2.49
N ILE A 211 18.33 -19.70 3.72
CA ILE A 211 19.62 -20.00 4.34
C ILE A 211 19.61 -21.38 5.03
N ALA A 212 18.43 -21.90 5.37
CA ALA A 212 18.30 -23.15 6.12
C ALA A 212 18.99 -24.32 5.43
N GLY A 213 19.85 -25.01 6.19
CA GLY A 213 20.63 -26.17 5.69
C GLY A 213 21.89 -25.82 4.87
N ARG A 214 22.14 -24.54 4.58
CA ARG A 214 23.38 -24.11 3.89
C ARG A 214 24.52 -23.94 4.91
N ARG A 215 25.56 -24.77 4.77
CA ARG A 215 26.73 -24.74 5.66
C ARG A 215 27.59 -23.51 5.35
N GLY A 216 28.08 -22.84 6.39
CA GLY A 216 29.04 -21.74 6.28
C GLY A 216 28.40 -20.36 6.07
N VAL A 217 27.08 -20.26 5.88
CA VAL A 217 26.41 -18.96 5.78
C VAL A 217 26.29 -18.32 7.15
N GLY A 218 26.96 -17.18 7.34
CA GLY A 218 26.93 -16.36 8.55
C GLY A 218 26.04 -15.14 8.35
N TRP A 219 24.81 -15.16 8.84
CA TRP A 219 23.90 -14.02 8.69
C TRP A 219 23.40 -13.45 10.04
N ARG A 220 23.22 -14.29 11.07
CA ARG A 220 22.69 -13.83 12.36
C ARG A 220 23.56 -12.78 13.06
N ALA A 221 24.88 -12.88 12.90
CA ALA A 221 25.80 -11.92 13.52
C ALA A 221 25.69 -10.50 12.96
N TYR A 222 25.03 -10.35 11.82
CA TYR A 222 24.90 -9.10 11.11
C TYR A 222 23.45 -8.62 10.99
N MET A 223 22.49 -9.36 11.54
CA MET A 223 21.08 -8.98 11.46
C MET A 223 20.81 -7.80 12.39
N ARG A 224 20.26 -6.74 11.82
CA ARG A 224 19.81 -5.54 12.51
C ARG A 224 18.38 -5.25 12.13
N GLU A 225 17.53 -5.19 13.13
CA GLU A 225 16.08 -4.96 13.02
C GLU A 225 15.68 -3.57 13.57
N ASP A 226 16.67 -2.73 13.88
CA ASP A 226 16.48 -1.41 14.48
C ASP A 226 16.77 -0.24 13.51
N ALA A 227 16.88 -0.53 12.21
CA ALA A 227 17.09 0.46 11.17
C ALA A 227 15.77 0.73 10.45
N HIS A 228 14.99 1.70 10.91
CA HIS A 228 13.65 2.01 10.42
C HIS A 228 13.58 3.23 9.48
N ASP A 229 14.66 3.98 9.36
CA ASP A 229 14.77 5.12 8.45
C ASP A 229 16.11 5.13 7.70
N GLU A 230 16.25 6.03 6.73
CA GLU A 230 17.47 6.20 5.94
C GLU A 230 18.69 6.50 6.82
N ALA A 231 18.53 7.31 7.87
CA ALA A 231 19.64 7.73 8.73
C ALA A 231 20.14 6.59 9.62
N SER A 232 19.24 5.80 10.20
CA SER A 232 19.60 4.64 11.03
C SER A 232 20.21 3.54 10.16
N ALA A 233 19.66 3.25 8.99
CA ALA A 233 20.21 2.29 8.04
C ALA A 233 21.64 2.68 7.61
N LYS A 234 21.85 3.94 7.26
CA LYS A 234 23.19 4.48 6.95
C LYS A 234 24.20 4.25 8.07
N ASN A 235 23.81 4.55 9.32
CA ASN A 235 24.69 4.40 10.47
C ASN A 235 25.05 2.92 10.70
N VAL A 236 24.11 2.00 10.57
CA VAL A 236 24.33 0.55 10.69
C VAL A 236 25.33 0.07 9.63
N VAL A 237 25.08 0.41 8.36
CA VAL A 237 25.98 0.00 7.27
C VAL A 237 27.36 0.59 7.42
N ALA A 238 27.48 1.87 7.78
CA ALA A 238 28.77 2.51 8.01
C ALA A 238 29.57 1.82 9.14
N ALA A 239 28.88 1.43 10.22
CA ALA A 239 29.53 0.70 11.31
C ALA A 239 30.00 -0.69 10.87
N TRP A 240 29.23 -1.39 10.01
CA TRP A 240 29.63 -2.69 9.49
C TRP A 240 30.81 -2.60 8.54
N LEU A 241 30.75 -1.70 7.56
CA LEU A 241 31.83 -1.52 6.58
C LEU A 241 33.15 -1.07 7.24
N GLY A 242 33.08 -0.28 8.32
CA GLY A 242 34.26 0.08 9.11
C GLY A 242 34.81 -1.04 10.00
N SER A 243 34.20 -2.23 10.03
CA SER A 243 34.63 -3.35 10.87
C SER A 243 35.47 -4.36 10.10
N ARG A 244 36.34 -5.11 10.84
CA ARG A 244 37.15 -6.18 10.23
C ARG A 244 36.35 -7.39 9.76
N SER A 245 35.09 -7.49 10.17
CA SER A 245 34.17 -8.58 9.85
C SER A 245 32.94 -8.04 9.10
N ALA A 246 33.17 -7.13 8.15
CA ALA A 246 32.11 -6.60 7.31
C ALA A 246 31.41 -7.72 6.52
N PRO A 247 30.06 -7.66 6.37
CA PRO A 247 29.38 -8.59 5.50
C PRO A 247 29.80 -8.39 4.05
N SER A 248 29.88 -9.47 3.29
CA SER A 248 30.18 -9.40 1.85
C SER A 248 28.97 -8.97 1.02
N ALA A 249 27.78 -9.09 1.59
CA ALA A 249 26.51 -8.73 0.93
C ALA A 249 25.47 -8.23 1.93
N LEU A 250 24.58 -7.35 1.46
CA LEU A 250 23.53 -6.74 2.23
C LEU A 250 22.15 -7.09 1.63
N ILE A 251 21.19 -7.41 2.50
CA ILE A 251 19.78 -7.45 2.18
C ILE A 251 19.11 -6.33 2.97
N THR A 252 18.41 -5.45 2.28
CA THR A 252 17.68 -4.34 2.87
C THR A 252 16.18 -4.56 2.69
N LEU A 253 15.42 -4.51 3.81
CA LEU A 253 14.04 -4.96 3.83
C LEU A 253 13.01 -3.90 3.39
N SER A 254 13.45 -2.73 2.93
CA SER A 254 12.60 -1.71 2.31
C SER A 254 13.41 -0.77 1.43
N ALA A 255 12.75 -0.02 0.54
CA ALA A 255 13.38 0.99 -0.29
C ALA A 255 14.08 2.08 0.54
N THR A 256 13.46 2.55 1.62
CA THR A 256 14.03 3.56 2.53
C THR A 256 15.32 3.08 3.18
N VAL A 257 15.34 1.84 3.67
CA VAL A 257 16.56 1.21 4.24
C VAL A 257 17.63 1.02 3.16
N THR A 258 17.22 0.67 1.93
CA THR A 258 18.14 0.55 0.79
C THR A 258 18.84 1.88 0.48
N GLN A 259 18.10 2.98 0.48
CA GLN A 259 18.65 4.32 0.25
C GLN A 259 19.69 4.72 1.31
N GLY A 260 19.41 4.42 2.58
CA GLY A 260 20.35 4.61 3.67
C GLY A 260 21.65 3.80 3.52
N ALA A 261 21.52 2.54 3.10
CA ALA A 261 22.66 1.68 2.81
C ALA A 261 23.53 2.25 1.68
N ILE A 262 22.90 2.72 0.60
CA ILE A 262 23.59 3.35 -0.53
C ILE A 262 24.34 4.62 -0.10
N ASP A 263 23.73 5.48 0.73
CA ASP A 263 24.41 6.70 1.22
C ASP A 263 25.66 6.35 2.05
N ALA A 264 25.62 5.30 2.87
CA ALA A 264 26.78 4.79 3.59
C ALA A 264 27.88 4.30 2.64
N CYS A 265 27.53 3.45 1.68
CA CYS A 265 28.46 2.90 0.70
C CYS A 265 29.16 4.01 -0.10
N ARG A 266 28.41 5.00 -0.58
CA ARG A 266 28.96 6.16 -1.30
C ARG A 266 29.92 6.98 -0.47
N ARG A 267 29.62 7.21 0.81
CA ARG A 267 30.50 8.01 1.70
C ARG A 267 31.80 7.33 2.03
N LEU A 268 31.78 6.00 2.16
CA LEU A 268 32.95 5.22 2.50
C LEU A 268 33.73 4.74 1.28
N GLY A 269 33.11 4.74 0.11
CA GLY A 269 33.72 4.21 -1.12
C GLY A 269 33.76 2.67 -1.14
N GLU A 270 33.03 2.01 -0.26
CA GLU A 270 32.97 0.56 -0.13
C GLU A 270 31.59 0.04 -0.53
N TRP A 271 31.57 -0.94 -1.45
CA TRP A 271 30.34 -1.45 -2.05
C TRP A 271 30.25 -2.97 -1.87
N PRO A 272 29.63 -3.49 -0.80
CA PRO A 272 29.22 -4.89 -0.73
C PRO A 272 28.13 -5.15 -1.75
N ALA A 273 27.92 -6.41 -2.14
CA ALA A 273 26.75 -6.77 -2.91
C ALA A 273 25.49 -6.33 -2.17
N LEU A 274 24.48 -5.84 -2.90
CA LEU A 274 23.28 -5.25 -2.31
C LEU A 274 22.02 -5.74 -3.04
N VAL A 275 21.08 -6.28 -2.29
CA VAL A 275 19.72 -6.58 -2.79
C VAL A 275 18.72 -5.86 -1.88
N GLY A 276 17.91 -4.99 -2.47
CA GLY A 276 16.81 -4.31 -1.78
C GLY A 276 15.47 -5.01 -2.00
N ILE A 277 14.53 -4.83 -1.07
CA ILE A 277 13.12 -5.16 -1.31
C ILE A 277 12.38 -3.85 -1.60
N ASP A 278 11.51 -3.89 -2.59
CA ASP A 278 10.80 -2.80 -3.24
C ASP A 278 11.68 -1.92 -4.14
N ASP A 279 11.23 -1.72 -5.36
CA ASP A 279 11.88 -0.85 -6.33
C ASP A 279 11.63 0.64 -6.01
N PHE A 280 12.57 1.49 -6.40
CA PHE A 280 12.51 2.93 -6.19
C PHE A 280 13.15 3.70 -7.35
N PRO A 281 12.79 4.97 -7.60
CA PRO A 281 13.12 5.67 -8.84
C PRO A 281 14.61 5.75 -9.19
N THR A 282 15.50 5.74 -8.19
CA THR A 282 16.95 5.82 -8.42
C THR A 282 17.65 4.47 -8.42
N ALA A 283 16.94 3.36 -8.19
CA ALA A 283 17.55 2.03 -8.15
C ALA A 283 18.19 1.63 -9.48
N GLU A 284 17.51 1.92 -10.60
CA GLU A 284 18.05 1.70 -11.94
C GLU A 284 19.29 2.55 -12.22
N LEU A 285 19.26 3.83 -11.86
CA LEU A 285 20.38 4.75 -12.06
C LEU A 285 21.64 4.33 -11.28
N LEU A 286 21.45 3.63 -10.17
CA LEU A 286 22.51 3.19 -9.27
C LEU A 286 22.85 1.71 -9.41
N ASP A 287 22.30 1.04 -10.43
CA ASP A 287 22.45 -0.38 -10.70
C ASP A 287 22.10 -1.28 -9.50
N VAL A 288 21.14 -0.88 -8.67
CA VAL A 288 20.73 -1.63 -7.47
C VAL A 288 19.77 -2.75 -7.83
N THR A 289 20.17 -3.98 -7.53
CA THR A 289 19.30 -5.16 -7.64
C THR A 289 18.19 -5.10 -6.58
N VAL A 290 16.95 -5.32 -7.00
CA VAL A 290 15.79 -5.29 -6.11
C VAL A 290 14.85 -6.48 -6.34
N VAL A 291 14.11 -6.85 -5.29
CA VAL A 291 12.93 -7.69 -5.40
C VAL A 291 11.72 -6.78 -5.45
N ASP A 292 11.09 -6.66 -6.61
CA ASP A 292 9.89 -5.83 -6.79
C ASP A 292 8.63 -6.63 -6.55
N ARG A 293 7.69 -6.05 -5.81
CA ARG A 293 6.40 -6.65 -5.45
C ARG A 293 5.27 -6.27 -6.40
N ASN A 294 5.59 -5.69 -7.56
CA ASN A 294 4.61 -5.30 -8.58
C ASN A 294 3.42 -4.51 -7.97
N VAL A 295 3.75 -3.38 -7.37
CA VAL A 295 2.78 -2.55 -6.63
C VAL A 295 1.63 -2.07 -7.52
N GLU A 296 1.86 -1.92 -8.81
CA GLU A 296 0.86 -1.53 -9.80
C GLU A 296 -0.24 -2.59 -9.92
N SER A 297 0.12 -3.87 -9.92
CA SER A 297 -0.85 -4.98 -9.93
C SER A 297 -1.65 -5.04 -8.63
N LEU A 298 -1.00 -4.84 -7.49
CA LEU A 298 -1.67 -4.76 -6.18
C LEU A 298 -2.69 -3.62 -6.16
N ALA A 299 -2.32 -2.44 -6.63
CA ALA A 299 -3.20 -1.28 -6.69
C ALA A 299 -4.42 -1.51 -7.60
N ALA A 300 -4.20 -2.08 -8.80
CA ALA A 300 -5.27 -2.38 -9.75
C ALA A 300 -6.28 -3.37 -9.14
N GLU A 301 -5.82 -4.41 -8.48
CA GLU A 301 -6.70 -5.37 -7.80
C GLU A 301 -7.45 -4.73 -6.64
N ALA A 302 -6.79 -3.93 -5.81
CA ALA A 302 -7.40 -3.21 -4.72
C ALA A 302 -8.56 -2.32 -5.20
N VAL A 303 -8.35 -1.54 -6.25
CA VAL A 303 -9.40 -0.68 -6.84
C VAL A 303 -10.51 -1.50 -7.48
N ARG A 304 -10.19 -2.60 -8.17
CA ARG A 304 -11.17 -3.52 -8.74
C ARG A 304 -12.06 -4.11 -7.66
N ARG A 305 -11.48 -4.55 -6.57
CA ARG A 305 -12.20 -5.12 -5.42
C ARG A 305 -13.10 -4.09 -4.74
N LEU A 306 -12.61 -2.87 -4.56
CA LEU A 306 -13.41 -1.77 -4.02
C LEU A 306 -14.70 -1.54 -4.84
N ARG A 307 -14.65 -1.74 -6.15
CA ARG A 307 -15.80 -1.60 -7.06
C ARG A 307 -16.78 -2.77 -7.01
N SER A 308 -16.27 -4.00 -7.08
CA SER A 308 -17.10 -5.19 -7.35
C SER A 308 -18.11 -5.50 -6.24
N GLY A 309 -17.82 -5.08 -5.01
CA GLY A 309 -18.69 -5.36 -3.86
C GLY A 309 -18.94 -6.84 -3.60
N ALA A 310 -18.16 -7.71 -4.21
CA ALA A 310 -18.23 -9.12 -3.91
C ALA A 310 -17.81 -9.33 -2.46
N GLU A 311 -18.52 -10.15 -1.71
CA GLU A 311 -18.11 -10.53 -0.36
C GLU A 311 -16.70 -11.12 -0.38
N PRO A 312 -15.90 -10.97 0.72
CA PRO A 312 -14.65 -11.67 0.85
C PRO A 312 -14.88 -13.13 0.50
N THR A 313 -14.21 -13.66 -0.50
CA THR A 313 -14.25 -15.09 -0.76
C THR A 313 -13.54 -15.74 0.41
N ASP A 314 -14.32 -16.35 1.29
CA ASP A 314 -13.84 -17.24 2.35
C ASP A 314 -13.25 -18.48 1.65
N SER A 315 -12.00 -18.38 1.21
CA SER A 315 -11.27 -19.47 0.58
C SER A 315 -10.59 -20.36 1.64
N GLY A 316 -11.33 -20.67 2.71
CA GLY A 316 -10.85 -21.48 3.82
C GLY A 316 -11.91 -22.45 4.36
N GLY A 317 -12.63 -23.18 3.49
CA GLY A 317 -13.66 -24.14 3.92
C GLY A 317 -13.80 -25.33 2.96
N GLY A 318 -12.70 -26.04 2.71
CA GLY A 318 -12.78 -27.38 2.13
C GLY A 318 -13.55 -28.30 3.07
N LYS A 319 -14.87 -28.45 2.89
CA LYS A 319 -15.63 -29.53 3.51
C LYS A 319 -15.09 -30.87 3.01
N GLY A 320 -14.11 -31.41 3.71
CA GLY A 320 -13.73 -32.80 3.60
C GLY A 320 -14.92 -33.69 4.00
N ARG A 321 -15.47 -34.39 3.02
CA ARG A 321 -16.38 -35.53 3.22
C ARG A 321 -15.70 -36.53 4.14
N LEU A 322 -16.31 -36.78 5.28
CA LEU A 322 -15.99 -37.92 6.13
C LEU A 322 -16.27 -39.22 5.33
N GLY A 323 -15.20 -39.91 4.93
CA GLY A 323 -15.21 -41.28 4.48
C GLY A 323 -14.60 -42.14 5.58
N GLU A 324 -15.36 -43.08 6.05
CA GLU A 324 -14.99 -44.06 7.07
C GLU A 324 -13.85 -45.00 6.62
N GLY A 325 -12.98 -45.35 7.54
CA GLY A 325 -12.30 -46.62 7.59
C GLY A 325 -10.81 -46.64 7.20
N GLY A 326 -9.95 -46.96 8.16
CA GLY A 326 -8.63 -47.49 7.90
C GLY A 326 -7.47 -46.91 8.70
N ASN A 327 -7.21 -47.49 9.86
CA ASN A 327 -5.97 -47.31 10.61
C ASN A 327 -4.79 -47.89 9.82
N PRO A 328 -3.67 -47.21 9.67
CA PRO A 328 -2.39 -47.82 10.02
C PRO A 328 -1.40 -46.87 10.72
N HIS A 329 -0.55 -47.48 11.48
CA HIS A 329 0.61 -47.12 12.28
C HIS A 329 1.42 -45.85 11.91
N PRO A 330 2.05 -45.20 12.91
CA PRO A 330 2.76 -43.96 12.78
C PRO A 330 4.17 -44.15 12.22
N SER A 331 4.50 -43.43 11.15
CA SER A 331 5.87 -43.12 10.76
C SER A 331 6.13 -41.65 10.99
N GLU A 332 7.10 -41.39 11.83
CA GLU A 332 7.63 -40.03 12.12
C GLU A 332 8.03 -39.32 10.84
N THR A 333 7.30 -38.26 10.51
CA THR A 333 7.75 -37.22 9.62
C THR A 333 7.53 -35.88 10.35
N THR A 334 8.62 -35.25 10.72
CA THR A 334 8.67 -33.93 11.28
C THR A 334 8.08 -32.94 10.25
N GLY A 335 6.77 -32.77 10.29
CA GLY A 335 6.07 -31.71 9.58
C GLY A 335 6.37 -30.37 10.27
N ARG A 336 7.10 -29.49 9.60
CA ARG A 336 7.13 -28.09 9.97
C ARG A 336 5.75 -27.52 9.73
N GLU A 337 5.06 -27.15 10.79
CA GLU A 337 3.84 -26.36 10.72
C GLU A 337 4.19 -25.01 10.06
N ARG A 338 3.62 -24.76 8.89
CA ARG A 338 3.49 -23.38 8.38
C ARG A 338 2.51 -22.69 9.33
N VAL A 339 2.91 -21.58 9.91
CA VAL A 339 1.99 -20.69 10.60
C VAL A 339 1.12 -20.05 9.50
N ASP A 340 -0.08 -20.60 9.35
CA ASP A 340 -1.09 -20.04 8.44
C ASP A 340 -1.77 -18.87 9.18
N ASP A 341 -1.28 -17.65 8.92
CA ASP A 341 -1.79 -16.43 9.55
C ASP A 341 -3.18 -16.04 9.01
N GLY A 342 -3.78 -16.86 8.14
CA GLY A 342 -5.15 -16.63 7.61
C GLY A 342 -5.29 -15.42 6.68
N VAL A 343 -4.20 -14.78 6.30
CA VAL A 343 -4.22 -13.71 5.29
C VAL A 343 -4.13 -14.35 3.91
N PRO A 344 -5.13 -14.20 3.04
CA PRO A 344 -5.07 -14.73 1.69
C PRO A 344 -3.92 -14.04 0.94
N GLU A 345 -2.93 -14.82 0.53
CA GLU A 345 -1.87 -14.34 -0.37
C GLU A 345 -2.50 -14.09 -1.74
N PHE A 346 -2.36 -12.87 -2.23
CA PHE A 346 -2.65 -12.55 -3.62
C PHE A 346 -1.47 -13.04 -4.47
N ASP A 347 -1.77 -13.84 -5.51
CA ASP A 347 -0.77 -14.32 -6.45
C ASP A 347 -0.25 -13.15 -7.30
N ASN A 348 0.61 -12.37 -6.68
CA ASN A 348 1.26 -11.22 -7.29
C ASN A 348 2.66 -11.66 -7.68
N ALA A 349 2.94 -11.72 -8.98
CA ALA A 349 4.22 -12.15 -9.50
C ALA A 349 5.34 -11.24 -8.98
N LEU A 350 6.08 -11.74 -7.99
CA LEU A 350 7.32 -11.13 -7.54
C LEU A 350 8.40 -11.34 -8.59
N CYS A 351 9.23 -10.34 -8.79
CA CYS A 351 10.38 -10.49 -9.68
C CYS A 351 11.66 -9.93 -9.06
N VAL A 352 12.78 -10.60 -9.32
CA VAL A 352 14.10 -10.04 -9.06
C VAL A 352 14.50 -9.22 -10.29
N ILE A 353 14.67 -7.91 -10.08
CA ILE A 353 15.20 -7.01 -11.10
C ILE A 353 16.71 -6.91 -10.86
N ALA A 354 17.47 -7.78 -11.54
CA ALA A 354 18.92 -7.82 -11.46
C ALA A 354 19.52 -6.61 -12.18
N ARG A 355 20.32 -5.81 -11.47
CA ARG A 355 20.98 -4.60 -11.98
C ARG A 355 22.48 -4.56 -11.69
N GLY A 356 23.07 -5.67 -11.30
CA GLY A 356 24.51 -5.83 -11.10
C GLY A 356 25.01 -5.71 -9.65
N SER A 357 24.31 -5.03 -8.75
CA SER A 357 24.81 -4.83 -7.36
C SER A 357 24.85 -6.10 -6.50
N GLY A 358 24.26 -7.21 -6.97
CA GLY A 358 24.21 -8.48 -6.24
C GLY A 358 25.11 -9.58 -6.83
N GLU A 359 25.95 -9.29 -7.82
CA GLU A 359 26.46 -10.32 -8.74
C GLU A 359 27.90 -10.78 -8.51
N GLU A 360 28.77 -10.09 -7.80
CA GLU A 360 30.13 -10.61 -7.59
C GLU A 360 30.57 -10.57 -6.13
N PRO A 361 30.98 -11.71 -5.54
CA PRO A 361 31.71 -11.68 -4.30
C PRO A 361 33.05 -10.98 -4.56
N PRO A 362 33.55 -10.12 -3.64
CA PRO A 362 34.91 -9.59 -3.75
C PRO A 362 35.87 -10.77 -3.84
N ASP A 363 36.77 -10.75 -4.84
CA ASP A 363 37.87 -11.68 -4.93
C ASP A 363 38.49 -11.87 -3.55
N ASN A 364 38.65 -13.13 -3.12
CA ASN A 364 39.41 -13.50 -1.96
C ASN A 364 40.89 -13.04 -2.18
N ARG A 365 41.21 -11.80 -1.91
CA ARG A 365 42.57 -11.29 -1.85
C ARG A 365 43.11 -11.30 -0.44
#